data_db6c4df06f2991e57eed61f9e1be3e92
#
_entry.id   db6c4df06f2991e57eed61f9e1be3e92
#
_cell.length_a   1.000
_cell.length_b   1.000
_cell.length_c   1.000
_cell.angle_alpha   90.00
_cell.angle_beta   90.00
_cell.angle_gamma   90.00
#
_symmetry.space_group_name_H-M   'P 1'
#
loop_
_entity.id
_entity.type
_entity.pdbx_description
1 polymer ?
#
loop_
_entity_poly.entity_id
_entity_poly.type
_entity_poly.pdbx_seq_one_letter_code
_entity_poly.pdbx_strand_id
1 'polypeptide(L)'
;MASSKKPLSRKIPASTSKKTKPPSLLDVVEKALVSLLESHKKIKSMTVALSGGVDSVVLLHLLHQLQKTQKFTLKASHVHHGLSKNADKWVTFCEKLCRKLSIPLDINYVKLPQKKSLGIEGEARRLRYEKLLQSQTDLVVLAHHEDDQAETFLLQLIRGAGVKGLSSMAHFDDTRRLWRPLLNTSRIDIESYAKKHRLKWIEDESNQNIDFDRNFIRSKVLPILKNRFNHIIKVIYRSSKHLVEAQNLLDDLAQIDLKS
;
A
#
# COMPACT_ATOMS: atom_id res chain seq x y z
N MET A 1 -74.41 -18.50 -1.28
CA MET A 1 -73.74 -17.48 -2.14
C MET A 1 -72.66 -16.80 -1.33
N ALA A 2 -71.42 -17.21 -1.48
CA ALA A 2 -70.29 -16.65 -0.78
C ALA A 2 -69.43 -15.82 -1.80
N SER A 3 -69.40 -14.50 -1.56
CA SER A 3 -68.66 -13.54 -2.39
C SER A 3 -67.21 -13.51 -1.95
N SER A 4 -66.31 -13.96 -2.80
CA SER A 4 -64.87 -13.90 -2.57
C SER A 4 -64.33 -12.52 -2.98
N LYS A 5 -63.89 -11.73 -2.03
CA LYS A 5 -63.15 -10.49 -2.28
C LYS A 5 -61.65 -10.80 -2.54
N LYS A 6 -61.12 -10.43 -3.75
CA LYS A 6 -59.71 -10.47 -4.10
C LYS A 6 -58.93 -9.41 -3.27
N PRO A 7 -57.71 -9.71 -2.80
CA PRO A 7 -56.87 -8.73 -2.13
C PRO A 7 -56.26 -7.75 -3.12
N LEU A 8 -56.31 -6.45 -2.81
CA LEU A 8 -55.62 -5.39 -3.55
C LEU A 8 -54.10 -5.54 -3.41
N SER A 9 -53.39 -5.76 -4.49
CA SER A 9 -51.94 -5.68 -4.55
C SER A 9 -51.51 -4.20 -4.50
N ARG A 10 -50.93 -3.77 -3.40
CA ARG A 10 -50.23 -2.48 -3.29
C ARG A 10 -48.92 -2.57 -4.11
N LYS A 11 -48.84 -1.84 -5.22
CA LYS A 11 -47.59 -1.59 -5.95
C LYS A 11 -46.70 -0.70 -5.09
N ILE A 12 -45.58 -1.26 -4.61
CA ILE A 12 -44.50 -0.49 -3.99
C ILE A 12 -43.78 0.24 -5.12
N PRO A 13 -43.61 1.58 -5.04
CA PRO A 13 -42.87 2.29 -6.07
C PRO A 13 -41.38 1.86 -6.03
N ALA A 14 -40.85 1.44 -7.17
CA ALA A 14 -39.41 1.12 -7.33
C ALA A 14 -38.60 2.37 -7.04
N SER A 15 -37.82 2.36 -5.96
CA SER A 15 -36.86 3.40 -5.64
C SER A 15 -35.76 3.35 -6.72
N THR A 16 -35.71 4.34 -7.60
CA THR A 16 -34.60 4.59 -8.52
C THR A 16 -33.39 5.05 -7.73
N SER A 17 -32.62 4.11 -7.16
CA SER A 17 -31.31 4.42 -6.63
C SER A 17 -30.41 4.80 -7.81
N LYS A 18 -30.08 6.09 -7.95
CA LYS A 18 -29.03 6.56 -8.84
C LYS A 18 -27.77 5.78 -8.49
N LYS A 19 -27.35 4.86 -9.36
CA LYS A 19 -26.04 4.15 -9.24
C LYS A 19 -24.96 5.21 -9.32
N THR A 20 -24.48 5.69 -8.20
CA THR A 20 -23.31 6.56 -8.14
C THR A 20 -22.12 5.77 -8.67
N LYS A 21 -21.42 6.34 -9.63
CA LYS A 21 -20.18 5.75 -10.18
C LYS A 21 -19.22 5.50 -9.01
N PRO A 22 -18.56 4.33 -8.93
CA PRO A 22 -17.60 4.07 -7.86
C PRO A 22 -16.51 5.15 -7.86
N PRO A 23 -16.02 5.58 -6.69
CA PRO A 23 -15.01 6.61 -6.58
C PRO A 23 -13.76 6.23 -7.38
N SER A 24 -13.14 7.19 -8.04
CA SER A 24 -11.86 6.95 -8.73
C SER A 24 -10.75 6.71 -7.71
N LEU A 25 -9.63 6.11 -8.15
CA LEU A 25 -8.47 5.91 -7.28
C LEU A 25 -7.94 7.24 -6.73
N LEU A 26 -8.05 8.32 -7.50
CA LEU A 26 -7.69 9.66 -7.06
C LEU A 26 -8.57 10.11 -5.89
N ASP A 27 -9.90 9.94 -5.99
CA ASP A 27 -10.85 10.31 -4.94
C ASP A 27 -10.59 9.52 -3.64
N VAL A 28 -10.24 8.24 -3.77
CA VAL A 28 -9.91 7.38 -2.62
C VAL A 28 -8.67 7.89 -1.89
N VAL A 29 -7.61 8.20 -2.64
CA VAL A 29 -6.36 8.70 -2.05
C VAL A 29 -6.52 10.13 -1.55
N GLU A 30 -7.29 10.98 -2.22
CA GLU A 30 -7.60 12.35 -1.77
C GLU A 30 -8.31 12.33 -0.42
N LYS A 31 -9.36 11.52 -0.28
CA LYS A 31 -10.08 11.38 1.00
C LYS A 31 -9.16 10.91 2.13
N ALA A 32 -8.29 9.93 1.86
CA ALA A 32 -7.32 9.44 2.84
C ALA A 32 -6.29 10.51 3.22
N LEU A 33 -5.83 11.32 2.24
CA LEU A 33 -4.89 12.42 2.44
C LEU A 33 -5.52 13.53 3.29
N VAL A 34 -6.73 13.96 2.96
CA VAL A 34 -7.44 15.01 3.72
C VAL A 34 -7.60 14.59 5.18
N SER A 35 -8.10 13.36 5.43
CA SER A 35 -8.24 12.82 6.78
C SER A 35 -6.91 12.76 7.54
N LEU A 36 -5.82 12.39 6.86
CA LEU A 36 -4.48 12.38 7.45
C LEU A 36 -4.02 13.78 7.84
N LEU A 37 -4.15 14.77 6.94
CA LEU A 37 -3.71 16.15 7.20
C LEU A 37 -4.54 16.85 8.28
N GLU A 38 -5.83 16.53 8.39
CA GLU A 38 -6.70 17.01 9.46
C GLU A 38 -6.28 16.46 10.83
N SER A 39 -5.99 15.16 10.90
CA SER A 39 -5.57 14.48 12.13
C SER A 39 -4.12 14.84 12.54
N HIS A 40 -3.25 15.13 11.56
CA HIS A 40 -1.82 15.35 11.77
C HIS A 40 -1.37 16.69 11.15
N LYS A 41 -1.83 17.81 11.72
CA LYS A 41 -1.61 19.18 11.22
C LYS A 41 -0.14 19.59 11.06
N LYS A 42 0.79 18.85 11.67
CA LYS A 42 2.25 19.06 11.55
C LYS A 42 2.82 18.55 10.23
N ILE A 43 2.13 17.65 9.53
CA ILE A 43 2.60 17.10 8.25
C ILE A 43 2.47 18.15 7.16
N LYS A 44 3.60 18.62 6.64
CA LYS A 44 3.72 19.62 5.56
C LYS A 44 4.54 19.12 4.38
N SER A 45 5.30 18.06 4.56
CA SER A 45 6.22 17.52 3.58
C SER A 45 6.18 15.99 3.53
N MET A 46 6.23 15.43 2.32
CA MET A 46 6.13 13.99 2.09
C MET A 46 7.20 13.52 1.11
N THR A 47 7.79 12.35 1.38
CA THR A 47 8.70 11.67 0.46
C THR A 47 8.08 10.35 -0.01
N VAL A 48 7.88 10.20 -1.33
CA VAL A 48 7.45 8.93 -1.94
C VAL A 48 8.65 8.02 -2.12
N ALA A 49 8.56 6.80 -1.60
CA ALA A 49 9.52 5.74 -1.91
C ALA A 49 9.30 5.25 -3.35
N LEU A 50 10.12 5.74 -4.28
CA LEU A 50 10.00 5.50 -5.72
C LEU A 50 10.91 4.36 -6.15
N SER A 51 10.36 3.16 -6.36
CA SER A 51 11.10 2.02 -6.92
C SER A 51 11.20 2.04 -8.45
N GLY A 52 10.31 2.75 -9.12
CA GLY A 52 10.12 2.71 -10.58
C GLY A 52 9.07 1.70 -11.03
N GLY A 53 8.63 0.79 -10.18
CA GLY A 53 7.51 -0.13 -10.45
C GLY A 53 6.16 0.57 -10.47
N VAL A 54 5.16 -0.08 -11.08
CA VAL A 54 3.83 0.48 -11.35
C VAL A 54 3.19 1.12 -10.11
N ASP A 55 3.25 0.46 -8.96
CA ASP A 55 2.59 0.90 -7.72
C ASP A 55 3.19 2.24 -7.24
N SER A 56 4.52 2.34 -7.22
CA SER A 56 5.22 3.55 -6.80
C SER A 56 5.07 4.71 -7.79
N VAL A 57 5.01 4.42 -9.08
CA VAL A 57 4.78 5.41 -10.14
C VAL A 57 3.36 5.96 -10.06
N VAL A 58 2.36 5.10 -9.84
CA VAL A 58 0.95 5.50 -9.64
C VAL A 58 0.81 6.36 -8.40
N LEU A 59 1.41 5.95 -7.28
CA LEU A 59 1.37 6.72 -6.05
C LEU A 59 1.98 8.12 -6.23
N LEU A 60 3.17 8.21 -6.86
CA LEU A 60 3.82 9.48 -7.14
C LEU A 60 2.93 10.39 -8.00
N HIS A 61 2.30 9.84 -9.04
CA HIS A 61 1.41 10.57 -9.94
C HIS A 61 0.15 11.07 -9.22
N LEU A 62 -0.47 10.24 -8.37
CA LEU A 62 -1.64 10.61 -7.56
C LEU A 62 -1.31 11.78 -6.63
N LEU A 63 -0.22 11.66 -5.86
CA LEU A 63 0.19 12.71 -4.92
C LEU A 63 0.63 13.99 -5.64
N HIS A 64 1.27 13.89 -6.80
CA HIS A 64 1.58 15.05 -7.63
C HIS A 64 0.32 15.79 -8.11
N GLN A 65 -0.75 15.08 -8.44
CA GLN A 65 -2.02 15.73 -8.78
C GLN A 65 -2.65 16.40 -7.56
N LEU A 66 -2.66 15.72 -6.41
CA LEU A 66 -3.25 16.23 -5.17
C LEU A 66 -2.46 17.41 -4.58
N GLN A 67 -1.17 17.52 -4.85
CA GLN A 67 -0.36 18.66 -4.44
C GLN A 67 -0.87 20.00 -5.02
N LYS A 68 -1.64 19.96 -6.11
CA LYS A 68 -2.22 21.17 -6.73
C LYS A 68 -3.40 21.73 -5.92
N THR A 69 -4.09 20.88 -5.18
CA THR A 69 -5.28 21.22 -4.38
C THR A 69 -5.01 21.21 -2.89
N GLN A 70 -4.03 20.41 -2.44
CA GLN A 70 -3.67 20.25 -1.03
C GLN A 70 -2.29 20.86 -0.74
N LYS A 71 -2.16 21.51 0.42
CA LYS A 71 -0.93 22.25 0.80
C LYS A 71 0.10 21.34 1.45
N PHE A 72 0.93 20.67 0.66
CA PHE A 72 2.11 19.94 1.12
C PHE A 72 3.22 19.97 0.08
N THR A 73 4.46 19.76 0.49
CA THR A 73 5.59 19.59 -0.41
C THR A 73 5.83 18.10 -0.68
N LEU A 74 6.15 17.77 -1.93
CA LEU A 74 6.36 16.39 -2.38
C LEU A 74 7.78 16.21 -2.89
N LYS A 75 8.45 15.17 -2.39
CA LYS A 75 9.73 14.67 -2.90
C LYS A 75 9.60 13.20 -3.26
N ALA A 76 10.56 12.67 -4.01
CA ALA A 76 10.73 11.25 -4.24
C ALA A 76 12.09 10.80 -3.72
N SER A 77 12.20 9.54 -3.28
CA SER A 77 13.45 8.92 -2.91
C SER A 77 13.55 7.55 -3.56
N HIS A 78 14.63 7.32 -4.30
CA HIS A 78 14.97 6.04 -4.90
C HIS A 78 16.15 5.43 -4.15
N VAL A 79 16.06 4.14 -3.80
CA VAL A 79 17.12 3.41 -3.13
C VAL A 79 17.71 2.37 -4.09
N HIS A 80 18.95 2.56 -4.47
CA HIS A 80 19.71 1.68 -5.37
C HIS A 80 20.50 0.65 -4.55
N HIS A 81 20.12 -0.61 -4.65
CA HIS A 81 20.70 -1.71 -3.86
C HIS A 81 21.92 -2.40 -4.54
N GLY A 82 22.16 -2.13 -5.81
CA GLY A 82 23.23 -2.79 -6.58
C GLY A 82 22.98 -4.28 -6.87
N LEU A 83 21.76 -4.81 -6.63
CA LEU A 83 21.46 -6.24 -6.79
C LEU A 83 21.15 -6.63 -8.23
N SER A 84 20.57 -5.74 -9.02
CA SER A 84 20.24 -5.98 -10.42
C SER A 84 21.25 -5.33 -11.35
N LYS A 85 21.58 -6.00 -12.44
CA LYS A 85 22.39 -5.44 -13.55
C LYS A 85 21.69 -4.23 -14.22
N ASN A 86 20.38 -4.08 -14.04
CA ASN A 86 19.58 -3.00 -14.58
C ASN A 86 19.32 -1.85 -13.59
N ALA A 87 19.90 -1.90 -12.38
CA ALA A 87 19.64 -0.93 -11.32
C ALA A 87 19.93 0.52 -11.77
N ASP A 88 21.00 0.78 -12.55
CA ASP A 88 21.30 2.11 -13.09
C ASP A 88 20.26 2.60 -14.10
N LYS A 89 19.66 1.68 -14.88
CA LYS A 89 18.56 2.03 -15.78
C LYS A 89 17.32 2.47 -14.99
N TRP A 90 17.11 1.90 -13.81
CA TRP A 90 16.00 2.28 -12.93
C TRP A 90 16.22 3.67 -12.33
N VAL A 91 17.44 3.99 -11.93
CA VAL A 91 17.81 5.35 -11.52
C VAL A 91 17.48 6.34 -12.63
N THR A 92 17.99 6.08 -13.85
CA THR A 92 17.75 6.94 -15.02
C THR A 92 16.26 7.12 -15.33
N PHE A 93 15.47 6.07 -15.15
CA PHE A 93 14.02 6.15 -15.33
C PHE A 93 13.37 7.04 -14.26
N CYS A 94 13.71 6.85 -12.99
CA CYS A 94 13.19 7.65 -11.88
C CYS A 94 13.57 9.13 -12.03
N GLU A 95 14.81 9.44 -12.46
CA GLU A 95 15.24 10.81 -12.75
C GLU A 95 14.41 11.46 -13.87
N LYS A 96 14.22 10.76 -15.00
CA LYS A 96 13.40 11.26 -16.11
C LYS A 96 11.96 11.49 -15.69
N LEU A 97 11.39 10.59 -14.90
CA LEU A 97 10.02 10.71 -14.39
C LEU A 97 9.88 11.91 -13.47
N CYS A 98 10.75 12.04 -12.48
CA CYS A 98 10.73 13.12 -11.50
C CYS A 98 11.00 14.49 -12.16
N ARG A 99 11.95 14.57 -13.11
CA ARG A 99 12.19 15.78 -13.90
C ARG A 99 10.95 16.20 -14.69
N LYS A 100 10.25 15.24 -15.33
CA LYS A 100 9.01 15.53 -16.07
C LYS A 100 7.89 16.08 -15.16
N LEU A 101 7.84 15.64 -13.91
CA LEU A 101 6.83 16.07 -12.93
C LEU A 101 7.31 17.27 -12.09
N SER A 102 8.53 17.77 -12.29
CA SER A 102 9.16 18.80 -11.46
C SER A 102 9.19 18.46 -9.97
N ILE A 103 9.42 17.16 -9.64
CA ILE A 103 9.50 16.65 -8.28
C ILE A 103 10.99 16.44 -7.94
N PRO A 104 11.51 16.97 -6.82
CA PRO A 104 12.86 16.66 -6.34
C PRO A 104 13.03 15.16 -6.09
N LEU A 105 14.17 14.58 -6.49
CA LEU A 105 14.51 13.18 -6.32
C LEU A 105 15.81 13.03 -5.56
N ASP A 106 15.77 12.29 -4.45
CA ASP A 106 16.95 11.84 -3.72
C ASP A 106 17.31 10.41 -4.17
N ILE A 107 18.54 10.18 -4.60
CA ILE A 107 19.05 8.85 -4.96
C ILE A 107 19.99 8.39 -3.85
N ASN A 108 19.66 7.25 -3.25
CA ASN A 108 20.39 6.66 -2.14
C ASN A 108 21.05 5.35 -2.59
N TYR A 109 22.37 5.34 -2.70
CA TYR A 109 23.11 4.13 -2.97
C TYR A 109 23.40 3.37 -1.68
N VAL A 110 23.06 2.07 -1.63
CA VAL A 110 23.33 1.20 -0.49
C VAL A 110 24.15 -0.01 -0.92
N LYS A 111 25.12 -0.40 -0.07
CA LYS A 111 25.90 -1.62 -0.24
C LYS A 111 25.44 -2.65 0.75
N LEU A 112 25.14 -3.86 0.28
CA LEU A 112 24.79 -4.97 1.15
C LEU A 112 26.01 -5.41 1.95
N PRO A 113 25.84 -5.71 3.26
CA PRO A 113 26.93 -6.21 4.08
C PRO A 113 27.36 -7.62 3.60
N GLN A 114 28.62 -7.95 3.81
CA GLN A 114 29.15 -9.29 3.47
C GLN A 114 28.44 -10.39 4.27
N LYS A 115 28.22 -10.15 5.58
CA LYS A 115 27.45 -11.05 6.47
C LYS A 115 25.97 -10.65 6.42
N LYS A 116 25.14 -11.56 5.92
CA LYS A 116 23.71 -11.33 5.69
C LYS A 116 22.88 -12.11 6.71
N SER A 117 22.76 -11.59 7.92
CA SER A 117 22.02 -12.22 9.01
C SER A 117 20.52 -12.43 8.71
N LEU A 118 19.93 -11.53 7.91
CA LEU A 118 18.52 -11.56 7.51
C LEU A 118 18.30 -12.09 6.08
N GLY A 119 19.33 -12.68 5.45
CA GLY A 119 19.33 -12.99 4.02
C GLY A 119 19.44 -11.73 3.14
N ILE A 120 19.55 -11.93 1.83
CA ILE A 120 19.75 -10.82 0.87
C ILE A 120 18.54 -9.88 0.86
N GLU A 121 17.34 -10.44 0.79
CA GLU A 121 16.09 -9.66 0.74
C GLU A 121 15.85 -8.88 2.03
N GLY A 122 16.05 -9.53 3.18
CA GLY A 122 15.87 -8.90 4.48
C GLY A 122 16.83 -7.72 4.69
N GLU A 123 18.11 -7.88 4.33
CA GLU A 123 19.10 -6.80 4.45
C GLU A 123 18.83 -5.67 3.46
N ALA A 124 18.48 -5.97 2.21
CA ALA A 124 18.10 -4.94 1.24
C ALA A 124 16.86 -4.17 1.71
N ARG A 125 15.86 -4.86 2.29
CA ARG A 125 14.68 -4.23 2.87
C ARG A 125 15.05 -3.35 4.07
N ARG A 126 15.88 -3.83 4.99
CA ARG A 126 16.35 -3.07 6.16
C ARG A 126 17.04 -1.78 5.74
N LEU A 127 18.03 -1.88 4.84
CA LEU A 127 18.77 -0.73 4.33
C LEU A 127 17.89 0.27 3.60
N ARG A 128 16.92 -0.22 2.82
CA ARG A 128 15.94 0.65 2.15
C ARG A 128 15.14 1.47 3.16
N TYR A 129 14.59 0.84 4.20
CA TYR A 129 13.85 1.57 5.23
C TYR A 129 14.75 2.56 5.99
N GLU A 130 15.96 2.15 6.33
CA GLU A 130 16.93 3.03 6.98
C GLU A 130 17.18 4.30 6.17
N LYS A 131 17.41 4.17 4.84
CA LYS A 131 17.60 5.34 3.97
C LYS A 131 16.34 6.18 3.79
N LEU A 132 15.19 5.57 3.64
CA LEU A 132 13.93 6.29 3.51
C LEU A 132 13.58 7.08 4.78
N LEU A 133 13.84 6.52 5.97
CA LEU A 133 13.56 7.17 7.26
C LEU A 133 14.56 8.28 7.60
N GLN A 134 15.73 8.34 6.95
CA GLN A 134 16.66 9.46 7.00
C GLN A 134 16.17 10.69 6.21
N SER A 135 15.07 10.56 5.45
CA SER A 135 14.44 11.68 4.75
C SER A 135 14.10 12.81 5.73
N GLN A 136 14.39 14.05 5.33
CA GLN A 136 14.11 15.26 6.11
C GLN A 136 12.64 15.73 6.01
N THR A 137 11.77 14.90 5.43
CA THR A 137 10.33 15.19 5.33
C THR A 137 9.56 14.65 6.54
N ASP A 138 8.38 15.20 6.79
CA ASP A 138 7.54 14.81 7.91
C ASP A 138 7.03 13.37 7.77
N LEU A 139 6.89 12.88 6.53
CA LEU A 139 6.26 11.60 6.24
C LEU A 139 6.90 10.90 5.04
N VAL A 140 7.12 9.59 5.17
CA VAL A 140 7.49 8.71 4.05
C VAL A 140 6.26 7.95 3.57
N VAL A 141 5.98 8.00 2.26
CA VAL A 141 4.79 7.38 1.65
C VAL A 141 5.19 6.17 0.82
N LEU A 142 4.53 5.05 1.10
CA LEU A 142 4.84 3.74 0.51
C LEU A 142 3.65 3.25 -0.33
N ALA A 143 3.93 2.66 -1.49
CA ALA A 143 2.92 2.18 -2.44
C ALA A 143 2.46 0.73 -2.18
N HIS A 144 2.44 0.28 -0.93
CA HIS A 144 1.92 -1.04 -0.59
C HIS A 144 0.40 -1.09 -0.82
N HIS A 145 -0.10 -2.23 -1.29
CA HIS A 145 -1.49 -2.45 -1.67
C HIS A 145 -2.07 -3.75 -1.05
N GLU A 146 -3.32 -4.10 -1.36
CA GLU A 146 -4.02 -5.27 -0.76
C GLU A 146 -3.24 -6.59 -0.94
N ASP A 147 -2.65 -6.82 -2.12
CA ASP A 147 -1.88 -8.06 -2.35
C ASP A 147 -0.61 -8.10 -1.49
N ASP A 148 0.08 -6.97 -1.28
CA ASP A 148 1.23 -6.89 -0.36
C ASP A 148 0.83 -7.19 1.08
N GLN A 149 -0.37 -6.77 1.48
CA GLN A 149 -0.93 -7.08 2.79
C GLN A 149 -1.16 -8.58 2.94
N ALA A 150 -1.74 -9.22 1.92
CA ALA A 150 -1.97 -10.65 1.92
C ALA A 150 -0.65 -11.45 1.93
N GLU A 151 0.36 -11.02 1.16
CA GLU A 151 1.69 -11.62 1.19
C GLU A 151 2.31 -11.53 2.60
N THR A 152 2.23 -10.34 3.21
CA THR A 152 2.76 -10.11 4.56
C THR A 152 2.04 -10.96 5.59
N PHE A 153 0.71 -11.05 5.51
CA PHE A 153 -0.10 -11.87 6.40
C PHE A 153 0.30 -13.35 6.32
N LEU A 154 0.41 -13.90 5.12
CA LEU A 154 0.80 -15.31 4.92
C LEU A 154 2.22 -15.58 5.39
N LEU A 155 3.16 -14.67 5.14
CA LEU A 155 4.53 -14.79 5.65
C LEU A 155 4.57 -14.82 7.17
N GLN A 156 3.82 -13.94 7.83
CA GLN A 156 3.75 -13.90 9.29
C GLN A 156 3.06 -15.15 9.86
N LEU A 157 2.00 -15.63 9.20
CA LEU A 157 1.31 -16.86 9.58
C LEU A 157 2.24 -18.08 9.53
N ILE A 158 3.00 -18.24 8.43
CA ILE A 158 3.96 -19.34 8.25
C ILE A 158 5.07 -19.29 9.31
N ARG A 159 5.44 -18.09 9.77
CA ARG A 159 6.44 -17.86 10.82
C ARG A 159 5.90 -18.02 12.23
N GLY A 160 4.63 -18.40 12.39
CA GLY A 160 4.01 -18.60 13.70
C GLY A 160 3.77 -17.28 14.47
N ALA A 161 3.59 -16.15 13.78
CA ALA A 161 3.37 -14.87 14.43
C ALA A 161 2.03 -14.83 15.17
N GLY A 162 2.02 -14.20 16.37
CA GLY A 162 0.80 -13.90 17.13
C GLY A 162 0.03 -12.68 16.56
N VAL A 163 -0.93 -12.17 17.35
CA VAL A 163 -1.87 -11.10 16.95
C VAL A 163 -1.14 -9.91 16.33
N LYS A 164 -0.10 -9.39 16.97
CA LYS A 164 0.68 -8.24 16.49
C LYS A 164 1.32 -8.46 15.11
N GLY A 165 1.89 -9.63 14.87
CA GLY A 165 2.50 -9.95 13.58
C GLY A 165 1.48 -10.16 12.47
N LEU A 166 0.37 -10.83 12.76
CA LEU A 166 -0.73 -11.07 11.84
C LEU A 166 -1.56 -9.81 11.52
N SER A 167 -1.48 -8.77 12.34
CA SER A 167 -1.99 -7.43 12.00
C SER A 167 -1.34 -6.86 10.73
N SER A 168 -0.19 -7.39 10.33
CA SER A 168 0.54 -7.09 9.09
C SER A 168 0.97 -5.61 9.02
N MET A 169 0.60 -4.86 7.96
CA MET A 169 1.02 -3.47 7.80
C MET A 169 -0.10 -2.50 8.20
N ALA A 170 0.23 -1.50 9.03
CA ALA A 170 -0.68 -0.40 9.34
C ALA A 170 -0.78 0.60 8.17
N HIS A 171 -1.95 1.21 7.98
CA HIS A 171 -2.16 2.31 7.03
C HIS A 171 -1.26 3.49 7.33
N PHE A 172 -1.22 3.88 8.60
CA PHE A 172 -0.37 4.93 9.13
C PHE A 172 0.42 4.37 10.31
N ASP A 173 1.71 4.63 10.34
CA ASP A 173 2.65 4.24 11.40
C ASP A 173 3.31 5.52 11.91
N ASP A 174 2.79 6.05 13.00
CA ASP A 174 3.24 7.31 13.58
C ASP A 174 4.70 7.22 14.07
N THR A 175 5.06 6.10 14.72
CA THR A 175 6.40 5.87 15.25
C THR A 175 7.48 5.95 14.18
N ARG A 176 7.23 5.34 13.00
CA ARG A 176 8.15 5.33 11.86
C ARG A 176 7.86 6.42 10.83
N ARG A 177 6.80 7.21 11.02
CA ARG A 177 6.34 8.24 10.08
C ARG A 177 6.12 7.67 8.68
N LEU A 178 5.36 6.56 8.60
CA LEU A 178 5.07 5.87 7.34
C LEU A 178 3.57 5.94 7.02
N TRP A 179 3.24 6.22 5.78
CA TRP A 179 1.87 6.20 5.28
C TRP A 179 1.74 5.30 4.04
N ARG A 180 0.65 4.53 3.97
CA ARG A 180 0.36 3.57 2.90
C ARG A 180 -1.04 3.80 2.34
N PRO A 181 -1.25 4.86 1.53
CA PRO A 181 -2.59 5.23 1.06
C PRO A 181 -3.25 4.19 0.15
N LEU A 182 -2.48 3.32 -0.50
CA LEU A 182 -2.97 2.30 -1.40
C LEU A 182 -3.25 0.95 -0.72
N LEU A 183 -3.10 0.82 0.60
CA LEU A 183 -3.14 -0.45 1.30
C LEU A 183 -4.48 -1.19 1.19
N ASN A 184 -5.57 -0.48 0.92
CA ASN A 184 -6.92 -1.01 0.66
C ASN A 184 -7.31 -0.98 -0.83
N THR A 185 -6.33 -0.85 -1.72
CA THR A 185 -6.54 -0.78 -3.18
C THR A 185 -6.07 -2.08 -3.81
N SER A 186 -6.82 -2.60 -4.76
CA SER A 186 -6.40 -3.78 -5.52
C SER A 186 -5.31 -3.45 -6.53
N ARG A 187 -4.43 -4.40 -6.81
CA ARG A 187 -3.42 -4.25 -7.85
C ARG A 187 -4.04 -3.96 -9.23
N ILE A 188 -5.21 -4.55 -9.50
CA ILE A 188 -5.95 -4.34 -10.75
C ILE A 188 -6.36 -2.87 -10.90
N ASP A 189 -6.81 -2.22 -9.83
CA ASP A 189 -7.19 -0.80 -9.87
C ASP A 189 -5.97 0.10 -10.10
N ILE A 190 -4.82 -0.23 -9.49
CA ILE A 190 -3.55 0.47 -9.69
C ILE A 190 -3.11 0.37 -11.16
N GLU A 191 -3.09 -0.84 -11.73
CA GLU A 191 -2.70 -1.04 -13.13
C GLU A 191 -3.69 -0.39 -14.11
N SER A 192 -4.99 -0.43 -13.80
CA SER A 192 -6.03 0.24 -14.58
C SER A 192 -5.84 1.75 -14.60
N TYR A 193 -5.48 2.34 -13.45
CA TYR A 193 -5.14 3.75 -13.34
C TYR A 193 -3.89 4.08 -14.16
N ALA A 194 -2.83 3.28 -14.06
CA ALA A 194 -1.60 3.47 -14.82
C ALA A 194 -1.84 3.47 -16.32
N LYS A 195 -2.61 2.50 -16.82
CA LYS A 195 -3.00 2.39 -18.24
C LYS A 195 -3.84 3.59 -18.69
N LYS A 196 -4.86 3.98 -17.92
CA LYS A 196 -5.73 5.13 -18.21
C LYS A 196 -4.93 6.43 -18.35
N HIS A 197 -3.93 6.64 -17.50
CA HIS A 197 -3.08 7.83 -17.50
C HIS A 197 -1.81 7.68 -18.35
N ARG A 198 -1.67 6.58 -19.10
CA ARG A 198 -0.51 6.29 -19.98
C ARG A 198 0.82 6.42 -19.24
N LEU A 199 0.85 6.00 -17.97
CA LEU A 199 2.07 6.01 -17.19
C LEU A 199 3.00 4.91 -17.68
N LYS A 200 4.30 5.20 -17.67
CA LYS A 200 5.35 4.20 -17.95
C LYS A 200 5.95 3.77 -16.61
N TRP A 201 6.32 2.51 -16.50
CA TRP A 201 6.98 1.94 -15.32
C TRP A 201 8.00 0.89 -15.73
N ILE A 202 8.78 0.43 -14.78
CA ILE A 202 9.78 -0.63 -14.96
C ILE A 202 9.24 -1.92 -14.33
N GLU A 203 9.52 -3.03 -14.98
CA GLU A 203 9.34 -4.35 -14.39
C GLU A 203 10.68 -4.84 -13.86
N ASP A 204 10.72 -5.12 -12.54
CA ASP A 204 11.90 -5.63 -11.87
C ASP A 204 12.00 -7.14 -12.07
N GLU A 205 13.05 -7.59 -12.74
CA GLU A 205 13.32 -9.00 -13.05
C GLU A 205 13.49 -9.83 -11.76
N SER A 206 13.94 -9.23 -10.66
CA SER A 206 14.11 -9.90 -9.37
C SER A 206 12.79 -10.38 -8.77
N ASN A 207 11.65 -9.83 -9.19
CA ASN A 207 10.32 -10.28 -8.77
C ASN A 207 9.99 -11.71 -9.25
N GLN A 208 10.75 -12.26 -10.21
CA GLN A 208 10.56 -13.62 -10.72
C GLN A 208 11.36 -14.66 -9.92
N ASN A 209 12.31 -14.23 -9.09
CA ASN A 209 13.12 -15.16 -8.30
C ASN A 209 12.29 -15.75 -7.14
N ILE A 210 11.91 -17.03 -7.25
CA ILE A 210 11.11 -17.77 -6.28
C ILE A 210 11.89 -18.25 -5.04
N ASP A 211 13.22 -18.08 -5.00
CA ASP A 211 14.02 -18.36 -3.80
C ASP A 211 13.68 -17.39 -2.66
N PHE A 212 13.07 -16.27 -2.99
CA PHE A 212 12.57 -15.34 -2.00
C PHE A 212 11.16 -15.74 -1.57
N ASP A 213 10.96 -15.96 -0.28
CA ASP A 213 9.68 -16.38 0.33
C ASP A 213 8.50 -15.53 -0.17
N ARG A 214 8.70 -14.22 -0.24
CA ARG A 214 7.65 -13.29 -0.68
C ARG A 214 7.27 -13.50 -2.14
N ASN A 215 8.25 -13.69 -3.01
CA ASN A 215 8.02 -13.96 -4.43
C ASN A 215 7.37 -15.34 -4.63
N PHE A 216 7.76 -16.34 -3.82
CA PHE A 216 7.13 -17.66 -3.81
C PHE A 216 5.64 -17.53 -3.45
N ILE A 217 5.31 -16.84 -2.37
CA ILE A 217 3.91 -16.62 -1.98
C ILE A 217 3.15 -15.90 -3.09
N ARG A 218 3.71 -14.83 -3.66
CA ARG A 218 3.10 -14.05 -4.74
C ARG A 218 2.84 -14.86 -6.00
N SER A 219 3.81 -15.68 -6.43
CA SER A 219 3.78 -16.35 -7.74
C SER A 219 3.23 -17.76 -7.69
N LYS A 220 3.28 -18.44 -6.56
CA LYS A 220 2.87 -19.85 -6.41
C LYS A 220 1.66 -20.02 -5.49
N VAL A 221 1.67 -19.43 -4.30
CA VAL A 221 0.62 -19.66 -3.30
C VAL A 221 -0.63 -18.83 -3.58
N LEU A 222 -0.49 -17.51 -3.72
CA LEU A 222 -1.64 -16.62 -3.95
C LEU A 222 -2.43 -16.95 -5.21
N PRO A 223 -1.85 -17.33 -6.35
CA PRO A 223 -2.62 -17.72 -7.53
C PRO A 223 -3.51 -18.96 -7.28
N ILE A 224 -3.01 -19.96 -6.55
CA ILE A 224 -3.79 -21.14 -6.18
C ILE A 224 -4.98 -20.75 -5.31
N LEU A 225 -4.74 -19.91 -4.29
CA LEU A 225 -5.80 -19.42 -3.41
C LEU A 225 -6.83 -18.56 -4.16
N LYS A 226 -6.38 -17.67 -5.04
CA LYS A 226 -7.26 -16.81 -5.87
C LYS A 226 -8.13 -17.64 -6.82
N ASN A 227 -7.58 -18.70 -7.40
CA ASN A 227 -8.33 -19.59 -8.29
C ASN A 227 -9.45 -20.33 -7.56
N ARG A 228 -9.21 -20.77 -6.32
CA ARG A 228 -10.21 -21.50 -5.51
C ARG A 228 -11.18 -20.56 -4.78
N PHE A 229 -10.69 -19.40 -4.34
CA PHE A 229 -11.41 -18.44 -3.51
C PHE A 229 -11.30 -17.03 -4.11
N ASN A 230 -12.27 -16.64 -4.93
CA ASN A 230 -12.23 -15.41 -5.74
C ASN A 230 -11.95 -14.11 -4.95
N HIS A 231 -12.29 -14.06 -3.65
CA HIS A 231 -12.13 -12.85 -2.83
C HIS A 231 -11.08 -13.00 -1.73
N ILE A 232 -10.19 -13.97 -1.84
CA ILE A 232 -9.23 -14.32 -0.77
C ILE A 232 -8.41 -13.14 -0.29
N ILE A 233 -7.96 -12.26 -1.19
CA ILE A 233 -7.17 -11.06 -0.83
C ILE A 233 -7.98 -10.16 0.10
N LYS A 234 -9.23 -9.86 -0.25
CA LYS A 234 -10.12 -9.04 0.58
C LYS A 234 -10.46 -9.70 1.91
N VAL A 235 -10.58 -11.04 1.93
CA VAL A 235 -10.82 -11.80 3.17
C VAL A 235 -9.61 -11.71 4.08
N ILE A 236 -8.40 -11.94 3.57
CA ILE A 236 -7.15 -11.80 4.35
C ILE A 236 -6.98 -10.36 4.85
N TYR A 237 -7.21 -9.36 3.99
CA TYR A 237 -7.16 -7.95 4.40
C TYR A 237 -8.15 -7.65 5.55
N ARG A 238 -9.38 -8.13 5.45
CA ARG A 238 -10.37 -7.97 6.52
C ARG A 238 -9.93 -8.66 7.82
N SER A 239 -9.40 -9.88 7.74
CA SER A 239 -8.90 -10.60 8.90
C SER A 239 -7.74 -9.85 9.57
N SER A 240 -6.80 -9.30 8.77
CA SER A 240 -5.70 -8.49 9.33
C SER A 240 -6.23 -7.23 10.05
N LYS A 241 -7.31 -6.61 9.56
CA LYS A 241 -7.95 -5.46 10.26
C LYS A 241 -8.53 -5.86 11.61
N HIS A 242 -9.23 -6.97 11.71
CA HIS A 242 -9.74 -7.46 13.00
C HIS A 242 -8.60 -7.72 13.99
N LEU A 243 -7.45 -8.21 13.49
CA LEU A 243 -6.27 -8.40 14.34
C LEU A 243 -5.62 -7.08 14.77
N VAL A 244 -5.68 -6.04 13.94
CA VAL A 244 -5.28 -4.68 14.35
C VAL A 244 -6.17 -4.18 15.49
N GLU A 245 -7.49 -4.33 15.37
CA GLU A 245 -8.45 -3.94 16.41
C GLU A 245 -8.19 -4.70 17.72
N ALA A 246 -7.99 -6.02 17.62
CA ALA A 246 -7.65 -6.84 18.78
C ALA A 246 -6.32 -6.43 19.44
N GLN A 247 -5.28 -6.13 18.63
CA GLN A 247 -3.99 -5.66 19.16
C GLN A 247 -4.12 -4.33 19.89
N ASN A 248 -4.88 -3.37 19.32
CA ASN A 248 -5.10 -2.08 19.96
C ASN A 248 -5.79 -2.24 21.33
N LEU A 249 -6.82 -3.11 21.41
CA LEU A 249 -7.49 -3.41 22.69
C LEU A 249 -6.53 -4.03 23.72
N LEU A 250 -5.63 -4.93 23.29
CA LEU A 250 -4.62 -5.52 24.16
C LEU A 250 -3.61 -4.47 24.64
N ASP A 251 -3.18 -3.58 23.75
CA ASP A 251 -2.23 -2.50 24.08
C ASP A 251 -2.88 -1.48 25.05
N ASP A 252 -4.16 -1.15 24.87
CA ASP A 252 -4.93 -0.27 25.76
C ASP A 252 -5.10 -0.89 27.16
N LEU A 253 -5.44 -2.18 27.24
CA LEU A 253 -5.54 -2.92 28.51
C LEU A 253 -4.20 -2.95 29.25
N ALA A 254 -3.11 -3.26 28.54
CA ALA A 254 -1.78 -3.24 29.13
C ALA A 254 -1.39 -1.85 29.68
N GLN A 255 -1.81 -0.77 29.02
CA GLN A 255 -1.58 0.59 29.52
C GLN A 255 -2.40 0.93 30.78
N ILE A 256 -3.61 0.38 30.89
CA ILE A 256 -4.45 0.55 32.11
C ILE A 256 -3.79 -0.17 33.28
N ASP A 257 -3.36 -1.44 33.09
CA ASP A 257 -2.72 -2.24 34.13
C ASP A 257 -1.38 -1.62 34.60
N LEU A 258 -0.62 -0.96 33.73
CA LEU A 258 0.62 -0.27 34.09
C LEU A 258 0.42 1.02 34.89
N LYS A 259 -0.81 1.57 34.90
CA LYS A 259 -1.14 2.80 35.63
C LYS A 259 -1.85 2.55 36.96
N SER A 260 -2.30 1.32 37.19
CA SER A 260 -2.91 0.85 38.45
C SER A 260 -1.82 0.40 39.43
#